data_f3e09823cbebe3a725fa8fb3f77e2f2c
#
_entry.id   f3e09823cbebe3a725fa8fb3f77e2f2c
#
_cell.length_a   1.000
_cell.length_b   1.000
_cell.length_c   1.000
_cell.angle_alpha   90.00
_cell.angle_beta   90.00
_cell.angle_gamma   90.00
#
_symmetry.space_group_name_H-M   'P 1'
#
loop_
_entity.id
_entity.type
_entity.pdbx_description
1 polymer ?
#
loop_
_entity_poly.entity_id
_entity_poly.type
_entity_poly.pdbx_seq_one_letter_code
_entity_poly.pdbx_strand_id
1 'polypeptide(L)'
;MMKGKTIVDTEKLQELLKLVRAFENSLSAAEIATENGELMASDLSERMAETKEDYMKKHEYNRNRISSNIIADYARDALFSVREMGGQYCNIIKVLESLAISEHGNTHEQTEETK
;
A
#
# COMPACT_ATOMS: atom_id res chain seq x y z
N MET A 1 -0.22 33.65 23.84
CA MET A 1 -0.17 32.44 23.04
C MET A 1 0.90 32.51 21.97
N MET A 2 1.62 31.48 21.81
CA MET A 2 2.70 31.47 20.81
C MET A 2 2.18 31.00 19.48
N LYS A 3 2.13 31.86 18.51
CA LYS A 3 1.73 31.54 17.16
C LYS A 3 2.70 30.53 16.55
N GLY A 4 2.17 29.57 15.87
CA GLY A 4 2.97 28.54 15.18
C GLY A 4 3.42 27.40 16.05
N LYS A 5 3.09 27.40 17.32
CA LYS A 5 3.38 26.27 18.21
C LYS A 5 2.11 25.51 18.50
N THR A 6 2.14 24.25 18.21
CA THR A 6 1.05 23.32 18.48
C THR A 6 1.56 22.26 19.44
N ILE A 7 0.82 22.06 20.51
CA ILE A 7 1.13 20.97 21.44
C ILE A 7 0.48 19.71 20.87
N VAL A 8 1.29 18.75 20.50
CA VAL A 8 0.83 17.49 19.95
C VAL A 8 1.04 16.41 21.00
N ASP A 9 0.04 15.57 21.22
CA ASP A 9 0.12 14.42 22.10
C ASP A 9 1.18 13.47 21.57
N THR A 10 2.19 13.19 22.40
CA THR A 10 3.29 12.31 22.02
C THR A 10 2.80 10.92 21.66
N GLU A 11 1.80 10.42 22.40
CA GLU A 11 1.23 9.10 22.12
C GLU A 11 0.57 9.05 20.75
N LYS A 12 -0.17 10.07 20.38
CA LYS A 12 -0.82 10.17 19.07
C LYS A 12 0.22 10.30 17.96
N LEU A 13 1.30 11.02 18.22
CA LEU A 13 2.39 11.17 17.26
C LEU A 13 3.09 9.83 17.03
N GLN A 14 3.33 9.08 18.09
CA GLN A 14 3.91 7.74 18.00
C GLN A 14 2.99 6.77 17.28
N GLU A 15 1.69 6.87 17.53
CA GLU A 15 0.68 6.07 16.84
C GLU A 15 0.71 6.38 15.34
N LEU A 16 0.75 7.66 14.99
CA LEU A 16 0.83 8.09 13.60
C LEU A 16 2.07 7.55 12.92
N LEU A 17 3.21 7.61 13.60
CA LEU A 17 4.47 7.07 13.07
C LEU A 17 4.38 5.58 12.82
N LYS A 18 3.76 4.84 13.72
CA LYS A 18 3.51 3.42 13.55
C LYS A 18 2.66 3.12 12.33
N LEU A 19 1.60 3.89 12.14
CA LEU A 19 0.70 3.74 11.01
C LEU A 19 1.40 4.04 9.68
N VAL A 20 2.24 5.08 9.66
CA VAL A 20 3.02 5.42 8.46
C VAL A 20 4.00 4.31 8.13
N ARG A 21 4.67 3.75 9.12
CA ARG A 21 5.60 2.63 8.90
C ARG A 21 4.89 1.39 8.38
N ALA A 22 3.71 1.10 8.90
CA ALA A 22 2.90 -0.01 8.40
C ALA A 22 2.51 0.21 6.94
N PHE A 23 2.14 1.44 6.59
CA PHE A 23 1.84 1.83 5.22
C PHE A 23 3.05 1.63 4.30
N GLU A 24 4.23 2.07 4.73
CA GLU A 24 5.47 1.88 3.98
C GLU A 24 5.78 0.41 3.72
N ASN A 25 5.55 -0.44 4.74
CA ASN A 25 5.77 -1.88 4.59
C ASN A 25 4.82 -2.48 3.56
N SER A 26 3.56 -2.07 3.57
CA SER A 26 2.57 -2.54 2.59
C SER A 26 2.93 -2.04 1.18
N LEU A 27 3.41 -0.80 1.07
CA LEU A 27 3.86 -0.24 -0.20
C LEU A 27 5.04 -1.04 -0.75
N SER A 28 6.04 -1.33 0.08
CA SER A 28 7.20 -2.15 -0.31
C SER A 28 6.77 -3.53 -0.78
N ALA A 29 5.84 -4.17 -0.06
CA ALA A 29 5.33 -5.48 -0.44
C ALA A 29 4.61 -5.42 -1.79
N ALA A 30 3.82 -4.37 -2.04
CA ALA A 30 3.13 -4.19 -3.31
C ALA A 30 4.12 -3.98 -4.45
N GLU A 31 5.16 -3.17 -4.22
CA GLU A 31 6.20 -2.91 -5.22
C GLU A 31 6.96 -4.18 -5.59
N ILE A 32 7.36 -4.97 -4.59
CA ILE A 32 8.09 -6.22 -4.81
C ILE A 32 7.22 -7.21 -5.59
N ALA A 33 5.96 -7.38 -5.19
CA ALA A 33 5.05 -8.30 -5.87
C ALA A 33 4.81 -7.86 -7.32
N THR A 34 4.64 -6.55 -7.55
CA THR A 34 4.42 -6.00 -8.88
C THR A 34 5.65 -6.20 -9.76
N GLU A 35 6.84 -5.91 -9.26
CA GLU A 35 8.09 -6.09 -9.98
C GLU A 35 8.32 -7.55 -10.35
N ASN A 36 8.12 -8.46 -9.40
CA ASN A 36 8.28 -9.88 -9.64
C ASN A 36 7.27 -10.40 -10.66
N GLY A 37 6.03 -9.94 -10.56
CA GLY A 37 4.99 -10.31 -11.52
C GLY A 37 5.32 -9.80 -12.92
N GLU A 38 5.83 -8.59 -13.03
CA GLU A 38 6.22 -8.00 -14.32
C GLU A 38 7.38 -8.76 -14.96
N LEU A 39 8.40 -9.10 -14.16
CA LEU A 39 9.54 -9.89 -14.65
C LEU A 39 9.09 -11.26 -15.16
N MET A 40 8.23 -11.92 -14.41
CA MET A 40 7.69 -13.22 -14.79
C MET A 40 6.82 -13.12 -16.06
N ALA A 41 6.04 -12.06 -16.17
CA ALA A 41 5.19 -11.85 -17.34
C ALA A 41 6.04 -11.59 -18.60
N SER A 42 7.11 -10.80 -18.48
CA SER A 42 8.04 -10.54 -19.58
C SER A 42 8.73 -11.82 -20.02
N ASP A 43 9.21 -12.62 -19.07
CA ASP A 43 9.86 -13.89 -19.36
C ASP A 43 8.89 -14.86 -20.07
N LEU A 44 7.68 -14.96 -19.61
CA LEU A 44 6.65 -15.81 -20.21
C LEU A 44 6.35 -15.34 -21.64
N SER A 45 6.20 -14.03 -21.83
CA SER A 45 5.93 -13.45 -23.15
C SER A 45 7.05 -13.79 -24.15
N GLU A 46 8.31 -13.64 -23.72
CA GLU A 46 9.47 -13.97 -24.55
C GLU A 46 9.49 -15.46 -24.92
N ARG A 47 9.27 -16.34 -23.95
CA ARG A 47 9.25 -17.77 -24.20
C ARG A 47 8.14 -18.19 -25.16
N MET A 48 6.98 -17.59 -25.03
CA MET A 48 5.85 -17.86 -25.92
C MET A 48 6.14 -17.39 -27.35
N ALA A 49 6.80 -16.24 -27.50
CA ALA A 49 7.18 -15.70 -28.80
C ALA A 49 8.24 -16.55 -29.48
N GLU A 50 9.16 -17.14 -28.72
CA GLU A 50 10.25 -17.99 -29.23
C GLU A 50 9.80 -19.39 -29.58
N THR A 51 8.72 -19.89 -28.98
CA THR A 51 8.22 -21.23 -29.19
C THR A 51 7.49 -21.33 -30.54
N LYS A 52 8.16 -21.82 -31.56
CA LYS A 52 7.65 -21.88 -32.93
C LYS A 52 7.20 -23.27 -33.36
N GLU A 53 7.83 -24.30 -32.82
CA GLU A 53 7.53 -25.69 -33.18
C GLU A 53 6.38 -26.24 -32.36
N ASP A 54 5.47 -26.98 -33.00
CA ASP A 54 4.30 -27.52 -32.32
C ASP A 54 4.65 -28.43 -31.13
N TYR A 55 5.69 -29.26 -31.29
CA TYR A 55 6.11 -30.14 -30.21
C TYR A 55 6.67 -29.34 -29.03
N MET A 56 7.34 -28.22 -29.31
CA MET A 56 7.85 -27.31 -28.27
C MET A 56 6.72 -26.61 -27.54
N LYS A 57 5.67 -26.22 -28.25
CA LYS A 57 4.49 -25.62 -27.65
C LYS A 57 3.82 -26.57 -26.68
N LYS A 58 3.68 -27.83 -27.08
CA LYS A 58 3.13 -28.89 -26.24
C LYS A 58 3.99 -29.12 -25.01
N HIS A 59 5.30 -29.19 -25.21
CA HIS A 59 6.27 -29.44 -24.15
C HIS A 59 6.28 -28.29 -23.14
N GLU A 60 6.19 -27.06 -23.60
CA GLU A 60 6.22 -25.86 -22.78
C GLU A 60 4.87 -25.50 -22.15
N TYR A 61 3.81 -26.18 -22.55
CA TYR A 61 2.46 -25.84 -22.07
C TYR A 61 2.36 -25.83 -20.54
N ASN A 62 2.81 -26.88 -19.89
CA ASN A 62 2.75 -26.98 -18.43
C ASN A 62 3.61 -25.92 -17.75
N ARG A 63 4.79 -25.68 -18.31
CA ARG A 63 5.72 -24.67 -17.80
C ARG A 63 5.11 -23.29 -17.90
N ASN A 64 4.50 -22.96 -19.03
CA ASN A 64 3.85 -21.67 -19.24
C ASN A 64 2.62 -21.51 -18.33
N ARG A 65 1.88 -22.60 -18.10
CA ARG A 65 0.74 -22.59 -17.20
C ARG A 65 1.18 -22.30 -15.76
N ILE A 66 2.27 -22.93 -15.32
CA ILE A 66 2.85 -22.70 -14.00
C ILE A 66 3.29 -21.24 -13.86
N SER A 67 4.01 -20.72 -14.86
CA SER A 67 4.44 -19.32 -14.86
C SER A 67 3.26 -18.37 -14.81
N SER A 68 2.19 -18.67 -15.56
CA SER A 68 0.97 -17.86 -15.56
C SER A 68 0.32 -17.85 -14.18
N ASN A 69 0.29 -18.98 -13.49
CA ASN A 69 -0.25 -19.08 -12.13
C ASN A 69 0.59 -18.26 -11.14
N ILE A 70 1.92 -18.30 -11.28
CA ILE A 70 2.81 -17.53 -10.43
C ILE A 70 2.57 -16.02 -10.63
N ILE A 71 2.41 -15.61 -11.89
CA ILE A 71 2.08 -14.21 -12.22
C ILE A 71 0.77 -13.80 -11.55
N ALA A 72 -0.25 -14.66 -11.63
CA ALA A 72 -1.53 -14.40 -11.00
C ALA A 72 -1.41 -14.28 -9.48
N ASP A 73 -0.55 -15.10 -8.87
CA ASP A 73 -0.30 -15.03 -7.42
C ASP A 73 0.36 -13.72 -7.05
N TYR A 74 1.37 -13.26 -7.80
CA TYR A 74 1.99 -11.96 -7.56
C TYR A 74 1.00 -10.82 -7.72
N ALA A 75 0.14 -10.88 -8.73
CA ALA A 75 -0.89 -9.87 -8.94
C ALA A 75 -1.87 -9.83 -7.77
N ARG A 76 -2.24 -10.99 -7.25
CA ARG A 76 -3.13 -11.11 -6.09
C ARG A 76 -2.46 -10.55 -4.83
N ASP A 77 -1.19 -10.85 -4.62
CA ASP A 77 -0.42 -10.33 -3.50
C ASP A 77 -0.29 -8.80 -3.56
N ALA A 78 -0.03 -8.28 -4.75
CA ALA A 78 0.04 -6.84 -4.97
C ALA A 78 -1.30 -6.18 -4.66
N LEU A 79 -2.40 -6.77 -5.12
CA LEU A 79 -3.73 -6.26 -4.87
C LEU A 79 -4.07 -6.28 -3.38
N PHE A 80 -3.72 -7.37 -2.69
CA PHE A 80 -3.92 -7.48 -1.25
C PHE A 80 -3.19 -6.37 -0.51
N SER A 81 -1.92 -6.14 -0.85
CA SER A 81 -1.11 -5.08 -0.24
C SER A 81 -1.68 -3.70 -0.51
N VAL A 82 -2.17 -3.45 -1.72
CA VAL A 82 -2.79 -2.17 -2.07
C VAL A 82 -4.07 -1.95 -1.27
N ARG A 83 -4.85 -2.99 -1.06
CA ARG A 83 -6.07 -2.90 -0.24
C ARG A 83 -5.73 -2.59 1.23
N GLU A 84 -4.67 -3.22 1.75
CA GLU A 84 -4.19 -2.89 3.09
C GLU A 84 -3.74 -1.45 3.19
N MET A 85 -3.05 -0.96 2.17
CA MET A 85 -2.62 0.44 2.10
C MET A 85 -3.82 1.40 2.16
N GLY A 86 -4.91 1.05 1.48
CA GLY A 86 -6.13 1.83 1.53
C GLY A 86 -6.68 1.97 2.94
N GLY A 87 -6.75 0.86 3.68
CA GLY A 87 -7.18 0.87 5.07
C GLY A 87 -6.24 1.64 5.98
N GLN A 88 -4.94 1.45 5.77
CA GLN A 88 -3.91 2.15 6.54
C GLN A 88 -3.95 3.65 6.28
N TYR A 89 -4.14 4.04 5.03
CA TYR A 89 -4.30 5.43 4.66
C TYR A 89 -5.48 6.07 5.39
N CYS A 90 -6.63 5.38 5.41
CA CYS A 90 -7.80 5.88 6.14
C CYS A 90 -7.50 6.07 7.63
N ASN A 91 -6.77 5.14 8.23
CA ASN A 91 -6.40 5.23 9.64
C ASN A 91 -5.46 6.41 9.90
N ILE A 92 -4.50 6.64 9.01
CA ILE A 92 -3.59 7.79 9.09
C ILE A 92 -4.39 9.09 9.03
N ILE A 93 -5.30 9.19 8.08
CA ILE A 93 -6.14 10.38 7.93
C ILE A 93 -7.00 10.61 9.16
N LYS A 94 -7.56 9.55 9.74
CA LYS A 94 -8.35 9.67 10.98
C LYS A 94 -7.54 10.24 12.13
N VAL A 95 -6.30 9.80 12.29
CA VAL A 95 -5.42 10.31 13.34
C VAL A 95 -5.10 11.78 13.09
N LEU A 96 -4.78 12.14 11.84
CA LEU A 96 -4.50 13.52 11.48
C LEU A 96 -5.70 14.43 11.69
N GLU A 97 -6.88 13.99 11.31
CA GLU A 97 -8.12 14.73 11.53
C GLU A 97 -8.40 14.89 13.01
N SER A 98 -8.16 13.85 13.78
CA SER A 98 -8.32 13.89 15.24
C SER A 98 -7.42 14.96 15.85
N LEU A 99 -6.18 15.07 15.40
CA LEU A 99 -5.26 16.09 15.87
C LEU A 99 -5.74 17.51 15.49
N ALA A 100 -6.18 17.67 14.26
CA ALA A 100 -6.66 18.93 13.75
C ALA A 100 -7.95 19.38 14.46
N ILE A 101 -8.88 18.47 14.64
CA ILE A 101 -10.15 18.73 15.32
C ILE A 101 -9.91 19.08 16.78
N SER A 102 -9.00 18.38 17.44
CA SER A 102 -8.65 18.63 18.83
C SER A 102 -8.15 20.06 19.02
N GLU A 103 -7.30 20.54 18.12
CA GLU A 103 -6.78 21.89 18.12
C GLU A 103 -7.88 22.90 17.88
N HIS A 104 -8.69 22.70 16.85
CA HIS A 104 -9.83 23.57 16.54
C HIS A 104 -10.90 23.52 17.60
N GLY A 105 -11.17 22.31 18.12
CA GLY A 105 -12.15 22.11 19.18
C GLY A 105 -11.83 22.92 20.42
N ASN A 106 -10.58 22.93 20.83
CA ASN A 106 -10.13 23.70 21.99
C ASN A 106 -10.34 25.20 21.77
N THR A 107 -9.97 25.70 20.62
CA THR A 107 -10.16 27.10 20.27
C THR A 107 -11.65 27.45 20.23
N HIS A 108 -12.44 26.62 19.65
CA HIS A 108 -13.87 26.81 19.53
C HIS A 108 -14.56 26.80 20.90
N GLU A 109 -14.19 25.83 21.73
CA GLU A 109 -14.71 25.72 23.09
C GLU A 109 -14.41 26.97 23.92
N GLN A 110 -13.22 27.51 23.82
CA GLN A 110 -12.84 28.74 24.50
C GLN A 110 -13.70 29.90 24.05
N THR A 111 -14.01 29.97 22.78
CA THR A 111 -14.89 30.99 22.24
C THR A 111 -16.30 30.87 22.78
N GLU A 112 -16.81 29.69 22.87
CA GLU A 112 -18.14 29.41 23.39
C GLU A 112 -18.24 29.71 24.88
N GLU A 113 -17.20 29.38 25.63
CA GLU A 113 -17.18 29.63 27.07
C GLU A 113 -17.18 31.13 27.38
N THR A 114 -16.64 31.94 26.50
CA THR A 114 -16.62 33.36 26.69
C THR A 114 -17.94 34.06 26.38
N LYS A 115 -18.85 33.33 25.80
CA LYS A 115 -20.18 33.83 25.53
C LYS A 115 -21.04 33.71 26.78
#